data_3307ebbf367cd46087604086690d6816
#
_entry.id   3307ebbf367cd46087604086690d6816
#
_cell.length_a   1.000
_cell.length_b   1.000
_cell.length_c   1.000
_cell.angle_alpha   90.00
_cell.angle_beta   90.00
_cell.angle_gamma   90.00
#
_symmetry.space_group_name_H-M   'P 1'
#
loop_
_entity.id
_entity.type
_entity.pdbx_description
1 polymer ?
#
loop_
_entity_poly.entity_id
_entity_poly.type
_entity_poly.pdbx_seq_one_letter_code
_entity_poly.pdbx_strand_id
1 'polypeptide(L)'
;MRAPTRVYLRGVGRRYLSEWPFNEAHEKILREYRPARHYRLGLFIPCAYGKPYSQSYIHYLFRRTLAPYIREGLVHEIILTNAGVVPRELDEYWPYTAYDWNPHMETEEIRACYRRVLKKRITDYLTAFSGYYDEFAAYMRHDSDSWAALREAARELGLEIINLAPPSVDPRELEEAGLGLPEYMQDPDLLLVTKTALERLDEGLRRLLG
;
A
#
# COMPACT_ATOMS: atom_id res chain seq x y z
N MET A 1 -15.06 12.24 28.61
CA MET A 1 -13.81 12.31 27.80
C MET A 1 -14.12 13.06 26.52
N ARG A 2 -13.41 14.15 26.21
CA ARG A 2 -13.51 14.78 24.88
C ARG A 2 -12.91 13.82 23.86
N ALA A 3 -13.61 13.56 22.76
CA ALA A 3 -13.04 12.83 21.63
C ALA A 3 -11.74 13.53 21.21
N PRO A 4 -10.66 12.79 20.91
CA PRO A 4 -9.43 13.41 20.47
C PRO A 4 -9.72 14.25 19.22
N THR A 5 -9.22 15.48 19.20
CA THR A 5 -9.40 16.39 18.08
C THR A 5 -8.77 15.77 16.85
N ARG A 6 -9.58 15.38 15.87
CA ARG A 6 -9.09 14.84 14.59
C ARG A 6 -8.40 15.98 13.83
N VAL A 7 -7.09 15.93 13.76
CA VAL A 7 -6.28 16.93 13.05
C VAL A 7 -5.99 16.40 11.65
N TYR A 8 -6.12 17.26 10.64
CA TYR A 8 -5.65 16.99 9.29
C TYR A 8 -4.17 17.42 9.18
N LEU A 9 -3.29 16.51 8.79
CA LEU A 9 -1.85 16.77 8.66
C LEU A 9 -1.53 17.18 7.23
N ARG A 10 -0.82 18.28 7.06
CA ARG A 10 -0.46 18.83 5.77
C ARG A 10 1.05 18.82 5.56
N GLY A 11 1.44 18.53 4.32
CA GLY A 11 2.82 18.59 3.87
C GLY A 11 3.62 17.31 4.16
N VAL A 12 4.92 17.42 3.94
CA VAL A 12 5.88 16.34 4.00
C VAL A 12 6.87 16.59 5.13
N GLY A 13 7.17 15.57 5.95
CA GLY A 13 8.17 15.74 6.99
C GLY A 13 8.36 14.52 7.89
N ARG A 14 9.57 14.39 8.45
CA ARG A 14 9.94 13.29 9.37
C ARG A 14 8.97 13.15 10.54
N ARG A 15 8.50 14.29 11.06
CA ARG A 15 7.55 14.35 12.17
C ARG A 15 6.28 13.57 11.89
N TYR A 16 5.73 13.66 10.67
CA TYR A 16 4.50 12.98 10.31
C TYR A 16 4.65 11.47 10.15
N LEU A 17 5.85 11.00 9.87
CA LEU A 17 6.13 9.57 9.71
C LEU A 17 6.21 8.83 11.05
N SER A 18 6.88 9.42 12.04
CA SER A 18 7.31 8.72 13.26
C SER A 18 6.66 9.21 14.56
N GLU A 19 5.78 10.22 14.48
CA GLU A 19 5.12 10.77 15.67
C GLU A 19 3.61 10.51 15.63
N TRP A 20 2.89 11.09 16.59
CA TRP A 20 1.44 11.09 16.60
C TRP A 20 0.89 11.79 15.34
N PRO A 21 -0.18 11.29 14.69
CA PRO A 21 -1.02 10.17 15.14
C PRO A 21 -0.63 8.80 14.55
N PHE A 22 0.33 8.72 13.65
CA PHE A 22 0.61 7.51 12.89
C PHE A 22 1.27 6.42 13.72
N ASN A 23 2.10 6.81 14.70
CA ASN A 23 2.67 5.84 15.63
C ASN A 23 1.59 5.19 16.49
N GLU A 24 0.67 5.99 17.07
CA GLU A 24 -0.44 5.47 17.86
C GLU A 24 -1.34 4.55 17.04
N ALA A 25 -1.62 4.93 15.78
CA ALA A 25 -2.42 4.11 14.87
C ALA A 25 -1.75 2.78 14.55
N HIS A 26 -0.43 2.76 14.34
CA HIS A 26 0.34 1.55 14.12
C HIS A 26 0.29 0.62 15.36
N GLU A 27 0.56 1.15 16.55
CA GLU A 27 0.48 0.40 17.80
C GLU A 27 -0.93 -0.15 18.04
N LYS A 28 -1.95 0.61 17.70
CA LYS A 28 -3.34 0.17 17.79
C LYS A 28 -3.63 -0.99 16.84
N ILE A 29 -3.13 -0.96 15.60
CA ILE A 29 -3.25 -2.09 14.68
C ILE A 29 -2.61 -3.34 15.30
N LEU A 30 -1.39 -3.26 15.78
CA LEU A 30 -0.70 -4.42 16.36
C LEU A 30 -1.45 -5.00 17.57
N ARG A 31 -2.03 -4.16 18.40
CA ARG A 31 -2.73 -4.57 19.62
C ARG A 31 -4.15 -5.08 19.38
N GLU A 32 -4.92 -4.37 18.56
CA GLU A 32 -6.39 -4.53 18.49
C GLU A 32 -6.89 -5.14 17.17
N TYR A 33 -6.17 -4.93 16.05
CA TYR A 33 -6.60 -5.48 14.77
C TYR A 33 -6.32 -6.98 14.72
N ARG A 34 -7.21 -7.70 14.07
CA ARG A 34 -7.01 -9.09 13.64
C ARG A 34 -7.65 -9.26 12.28
N PRO A 35 -6.96 -9.90 11.31
CA PRO A 35 -7.58 -10.29 10.05
C PRO A 35 -8.85 -11.09 10.29
N ALA A 36 -9.90 -10.82 9.52
CA ALA A 36 -11.24 -11.40 9.75
C ALA A 36 -11.28 -12.93 9.54
N ARG A 37 -10.30 -13.47 8.83
CA ARG A 37 -10.14 -14.90 8.52
C ARG A 37 -8.70 -15.21 8.18
N HIS A 38 -8.41 -16.47 7.93
CA HIS A 38 -7.20 -16.87 7.23
C HIS A 38 -7.37 -16.64 5.72
N TYR A 39 -6.36 -16.08 5.07
CA TYR A 39 -6.34 -15.79 3.64
C TYR A 39 -5.27 -16.61 2.95
N ARG A 40 -5.49 -17.00 1.72
CA ARG A 40 -4.44 -17.64 0.91
C ARG A 40 -3.33 -16.64 0.56
N LEU A 41 -3.68 -15.37 0.33
CA LEU A 41 -2.72 -14.36 -0.09
C LEU A 41 -2.92 -13.03 0.63
N GLY A 42 -1.86 -12.54 1.29
CA GLY A 42 -1.71 -11.15 1.68
C GLY A 42 -1.07 -10.36 0.53
N LEU A 43 -1.83 -9.44 -0.09
CA LEU A 43 -1.35 -8.65 -1.22
C LEU A 43 -1.01 -7.22 -0.78
N PHE A 44 0.28 -6.90 -0.78
CA PHE A 44 0.76 -5.54 -0.53
C PHE A 44 0.59 -4.67 -1.78
N ILE A 45 -0.10 -3.53 -1.62
CA ILE A 45 -0.36 -2.56 -2.69
C ILE A 45 0.04 -1.15 -2.24
N PRO A 46 0.36 -0.23 -3.17
CA PRO A 46 0.72 1.14 -2.80
C PRO A 46 -0.51 1.91 -2.31
N CYS A 47 -0.28 3.01 -1.61
CA CYS A 47 -1.31 4.01 -1.36
C CYS A 47 -1.64 4.80 -2.65
N ALA A 48 -2.54 5.76 -2.53
CA ALA A 48 -2.87 6.71 -3.58
C ALA A 48 -3.01 8.13 -3.03
N TYR A 49 -2.96 9.12 -3.90
CA TYR A 49 -3.21 10.52 -3.51
C TYR A 49 -4.63 10.67 -2.94
N GLY A 50 -5.64 10.12 -3.63
CA GLY A 50 -7.03 10.14 -3.18
C GLY A 50 -7.26 9.31 -1.92
N LYS A 51 -8.02 9.87 -0.96
CA LYS A 51 -8.38 9.20 0.30
C LYS A 51 -9.88 9.35 0.59
N PRO A 52 -10.52 8.34 1.15
CA PRO A 52 -9.97 7.01 1.44
C PRO A 52 -9.48 6.30 0.18
N TYR A 53 -8.51 5.38 0.32
CA TYR A 53 -7.89 4.72 -0.83
C TYR A 53 -8.90 3.93 -1.65
N SER A 54 -9.90 3.32 -1.01
CA SER A 54 -11.01 2.61 -1.66
C SER A 54 -11.77 3.44 -2.71
N GLN A 55 -11.73 4.78 -2.60
CA GLN A 55 -12.38 5.71 -3.52
C GLN A 55 -11.41 6.35 -4.53
N SER A 56 -10.13 6.01 -4.48
CA SER A 56 -9.15 6.53 -5.43
C SER A 56 -9.24 5.84 -6.79
N TYR A 57 -8.84 6.54 -7.86
CA TYR A 57 -8.83 6.02 -9.23
C TYR A 57 -7.99 4.75 -9.36
N ILE A 58 -6.77 4.75 -8.83
CA ILE A 58 -5.84 3.61 -8.89
C ILE A 58 -6.44 2.38 -8.19
N HIS A 59 -6.94 2.55 -6.97
CA HIS A 59 -7.53 1.43 -6.23
C HIS A 59 -8.86 0.96 -6.82
N TYR A 60 -9.62 1.83 -7.46
CA TYR A 60 -10.81 1.40 -8.21
C TYR A 60 -10.44 0.38 -9.30
N LEU A 61 -9.37 0.64 -10.05
CA LEU A 61 -8.90 -0.26 -11.10
C LEU A 61 -8.29 -1.55 -10.53
N PHE A 62 -7.49 -1.46 -9.46
CA PHE A 62 -7.00 -2.65 -8.74
C PHE A 62 -8.16 -3.54 -8.31
N ARG A 63 -9.16 -2.97 -7.66
CA ARG A 63 -10.29 -3.74 -7.14
C ARG A 63 -11.15 -4.36 -8.22
N ARG A 64 -11.22 -3.81 -9.41
CA ARG A 64 -11.87 -4.48 -10.54
C ARG A 64 -11.17 -5.79 -10.88
N THR A 65 -9.83 -5.80 -10.92
CA THR A 65 -9.04 -7.01 -11.19
C THR A 65 -9.09 -7.98 -10.00
N LEU A 66 -9.03 -7.45 -8.77
CA LEU A 66 -9.03 -8.26 -7.55
C LEU A 66 -10.42 -8.80 -7.16
N ALA A 67 -11.51 -8.26 -7.72
CA ALA A 67 -12.88 -8.55 -7.30
C ALA A 67 -13.25 -10.05 -7.22
N PRO A 68 -12.87 -10.93 -8.15
CA PRO A 68 -13.14 -12.35 -8.04
C PRO A 68 -12.50 -12.95 -6.78
N TYR A 69 -11.23 -12.70 -6.57
CA TYR A 69 -10.42 -13.26 -5.49
C TYR A 69 -10.83 -12.73 -4.10
N ILE A 70 -11.23 -11.43 -4.03
CA ILE A 70 -11.75 -10.83 -2.79
C ILE A 70 -13.10 -11.43 -2.42
N ARG A 71 -14.01 -11.64 -3.40
CA ARG A 71 -15.32 -12.25 -3.15
C ARG A 71 -15.22 -13.69 -2.63
N GLU A 72 -14.24 -14.43 -3.10
CA GLU A 72 -13.95 -15.78 -2.64
C GLU A 72 -13.19 -15.80 -1.30
N GLY A 73 -12.77 -14.63 -0.81
CA GLY A 73 -12.03 -14.51 0.45
C GLY A 73 -10.59 -15.03 0.36
N LEU A 74 -10.03 -15.11 -0.84
CA LEU A 74 -8.69 -15.63 -1.08
C LEU A 74 -7.61 -14.56 -0.84
N VAL A 75 -7.89 -13.32 -1.21
CA VAL A 75 -6.95 -12.19 -1.18
C VAL A 75 -7.35 -11.18 -0.11
N HIS A 76 -6.37 -10.77 0.68
CA HIS A 76 -6.46 -9.65 1.60
C HIS A 76 -5.54 -8.51 1.12
N GLU A 77 -6.12 -7.32 0.89
CA GLU A 77 -5.36 -6.14 0.49
C GLU A 77 -4.70 -5.47 1.71
N ILE A 78 -3.40 -5.22 1.61
CA ILE A 78 -2.59 -4.56 2.64
C ILE A 78 -1.93 -3.35 2.00
N ILE A 79 -2.31 -2.14 2.42
CA ILE A 79 -1.86 -0.90 1.78
C ILE A 79 -0.60 -0.39 2.47
N LEU A 80 0.47 -0.16 1.71
CA LEU A 80 1.67 0.52 2.19
C LEU A 80 1.56 2.02 1.95
N THR A 81 1.66 2.80 3.02
CA THR A 81 1.37 4.23 3.01
C THR A 81 2.40 5.02 3.80
N ASN A 82 2.41 6.33 3.64
CA ASN A 82 3.18 7.22 4.51
C ASN A 82 2.69 7.15 5.99
N ALA A 83 1.42 6.79 6.20
CA ALA A 83 0.87 6.53 7.52
C ALA A 83 1.32 5.17 8.11
N GLY A 84 1.82 4.25 7.28
CA GLY A 84 2.28 2.92 7.67
C GLY A 84 1.62 1.79 6.89
N VAL A 85 1.49 0.64 7.53
CA VAL A 85 0.82 -0.54 6.97
C VAL A 85 -0.64 -0.49 7.36
N VAL A 86 -1.53 -0.44 6.37
CA VAL A 86 -2.97 -0.26 6.58
C VAL A 86 -3.73 -1.43 5.96
N PRO A 87 -4.30 -2.34 6.76
CA PRO A 87 -5.28 -3.30 6.26
C PRO A 87 -6.44 -2.59 5.58
N ARG A 88 -6.96 -3.14 4.49
CA ARG A 88 -8.02 -2.52 3.69
C ARG A 88 -9.24 -2.08 4.51
N GLU A 89 -9.61 -2.83 5.52
CA GLU A 89 -10.76 -2.55 6.37
C GLU A 89 -10.60 -1.27 7.20
N LEU A 90 -9.37 -0.76 7.31
CA LEU A 90 -9.04 0.42 8.10
C LEU A 90 -8.80 1.68 7.26
N ASP A 91 -8.85 1.60 5.94
CA ASP A 91 -8.45 2.70 5.04
C ASP A 91 -9.38 3.93 5.12
N GLU A 92 -10.59 3.77 5.65
CA GLU A 92 -11.56 4.85 5.85
C GLU A 92 -11.44 5.53 7.23
N TYR A 93 -10.62 4.99 8.13
CA TYR A 93 -10.51 5.51 9.49
C TYR A 93 -9.39 6.54 9.63
N TRP A 94 -9.62 7.46 10.58
CA TRP A 94 -8.58 8.37 11.02
C TRP A 94 -7.44 7.58 11.72
N PRO A 95 -6.14 7.88 11.45
CA PRO A 95 -5.62 9.03 10.70
C PRO A 95 -5.36 8.76 9.21
N TYR A 96 -5.73 7.60 8.67
CA TYR A 96 -5.35 7.19 7.30
C TYR A 96 -6.01 8.04 6.21
N THR A 97 -7.13 8.71 6.54
CA THR A 97 -7.84 9.64 5.65
C THR A 97 -7.50 11.11 5.89
N ALA A 98 -6.71 11.42 6.91
CA ALA A 98 -6.57 12.79 7.43
C ALA A 98 -5.15 13.36 7.23
N TYR A 99 -4.53 13.07 6.10
CA TYR A 99 -3.27 13.66 5.73
C TYR A 99 -3.14 13.82 4.21
N ASP A 100 -2.33 14.78 3.79
CA ASP A 100 -1.80 14.85 2.44
C ASP A 100 -0.28 14.60 2.45
N TRP A 101 0.22 14.16 1.33
CA TRP A 101 1.64 13.93 1.12
C TRP A 101 1.97 14.24 -0.34
N ASN A 102 2.79 15.26 -0.55
CA ASN A 102 3.21 15.63 -1.89
C ASN A 102 4.62 15.09 -2.16
N PRO A 103 4.78 14.08 -3.03
CA PRO A 103 6.09 13.50 -3.35
C PRO A 103 7.10 14.50 -3.89
N HIS A 104 6.65 15.55 -4.57
CA HIS A 104 7.52 16.61 -5.11
C HIS A 104 8.21 17.46 -4.02
N MET A 105 7.72 17.38 -2.78
CA MET A 105 8.32 18.05 -1.62
C MET A 105 9.26 17.14 -0.83
N GLU A 106 9.45 15.90 -1.23
CA GLU A 106 10.35 14.97 -0.56
C GLU A 106 11.81 15.32 -0.82
N THR A 107 12.58 15.39 0.26
CA THR A 107 14.04 15.38 0.20
C THR A 107 14.56 13.96 0.35
N GLU A 108 15.81 13.73 -0.06
CA GLU A 108 16.46 12.42 0.13
C GLU A 108 16.45 11.98 1.61
N GLU A 109 16.62 12.93 2.53
CA GLU A 109 16.56 12.66 3.97
C GLU A 109 15.16 12.19 4.41
N ILE A 110 14.11 12.81 3.87
CA ILE A 110 12.71 12.41 4.16
C ILE A 110 12.43 11.02 3.58
N ARG A 111 12.86 10.74 2.35
CA ARG A 111 12.73 9.44 1.72
C ARG A 111 13.45 8.34 2.50
N ALA A 112 14.69 8.60 2.94
CA ALA A 112 15.44 7.67 3.77
C ALA A 112 14.75 7.42 5.13
N CYS A 113 14.17 8.46 5.73
CA CYS A 113 13.36 8.34 6.95
C CYS A 113 12.11 7.50 6.70
N TYR A 114 11.39 7.77 5.60
CA TYR A 114 10.20 7.02 5.19
C TYR A 114 10.51 5.53 5.05
N ARG A 115 11.52 5.15 4.26
CA ARG A 115 11.92 3.74 4.07
C ARG A 115 12.19 3.04 5.39
N ARG A 116 12.94 3.68 6.30
CA ARG A 116 13.28 3.11 7.60
C ARG A 116 12.05 2.90 8.49
N VAL A 117 11.16 3.90 8.57
CA VAL A 117 9.93 3.82 9.38
C VAL A 117 8.98 2.79 8.80
N LEU A 118 8.78 2.80 7.47
CA LEU A 118 7.90 1.84 6.80
C LEU A 118 8.43 0.42 6.94
N LYS A 119 9.73 0.19 6.72
CA LYS A 119 10.36 -1.12 6.92
C LYS A 119 10.08 -1.66 8.32
N LYS A 120 10.28 -0.84 9.37
CA LYS A 120 9.98 -1.27 10.74
C LYS A 120 8.51 -1.67 10.90
N ARG A 121 7.58 -0.85 10.39
CA ARG A 121 6.15 -1.13 10.50
C ARG A 121 5.72 -2.38 9.72
N ILE A 122 6.35 -2.64 8.58
CA ILE A 122 6.15 -3.90 7.82
C ILE A 122 6.66 -5.08 8.62
N THR A 123 7.86 -4.99 9.20
CA THR A 123 8.42 -6.05 10.05
C THR A 123 7.49 -6.36 11.22
N ASP A 124 7.02 -5.33 11.92
CA ASP A 124 6.08 -5.47 13.03
C ASP A 124 4.76 -6.13 12.57
N TYR A 125 4.22 -5.70 11.43
CA TYR A 125 2.98 -6.26 10.86
C TYR A 125 3.13 -7.72 10.47
N LEU A 126 4.18 -8.07 9.74
CA LEU A 126 4.45 -9.45 9.32
C LEU A 126 4.70 -10.35 10.52
N THR A 127 5.43 -9.88 11.53
CA THR A 127 5.65 -10.63 12.78
C THR A 127 4.34 -10.91 13.51
N ALA A 128 3.43 -9.93 13.55
CA ALA A 128 2.17 -10.08 14.28
C ALA A 128 1.12 -10.90 13.52
N PHE A 129 1.11 -10.86 12.19
CA PHE A 129 -0.03 -11.32 11.40
C PHE A 129 0.30 -12.36 10.33
N SER A 130 1.58 -12.75 10.10
CA SER A 130 1.91 -13.72 9.04
C SER A 130 1.15 -15.03 9.17
N GLY A 131 0.83 -15.47 10.38
CA GLY A 131 0.04 -16.69 10.61
C GLY A 131 -1.41 -16.65 10.09
N TYR A 132 -1.87 -15.51 9.57
CA TYR A 132 -3.19 -15.38 8.93
C TYR A 132 -3.15 -15.55 7.39
N TYR A 133 -1.98 -15.84 6.82
CA TYR A 133 -1.79 -15.94 5.37
C TYR A 133 -0.96 -17.16 5.02
N ASP A 134 -1.29 -17.80 3.90
CA ASP A 134 -0.44 -18.87 3.36
C ASP A 134 0.78 -18.27 2.66
N GLU A 135 0.58 -17.20 1.90
CA GLU A 135 1.61 -16.53 1.11
C GLU A 135 1.45 -15.02 1.12
N PHE A 136 2.53 -14.33 0.72
CA PHE A 136 2.51 -12.88 0.47
C PHE A 136 2.97 -12.57 -0.95
N ALA A 137 2.34 -11.57 -1.56
CA ALA A 137 2.80 -10.96 -2.79
C ALA A 137 2.72 -9.43 -2.69
N ALA A 138 3.36 -8.75 -3.62
CA ALA A 138 3.28 -7.31 -3.79
C ALA A 138 2.80 -6.97 -5.20
N TYR A 139 2.16 -5.82 -5.33
CA TYR A 139 1.86 -5.19 -6.60
C TYR A 139 2.23 -3.72 -6.53
N MET A 140 3.50 -3.42 -6.81
CA MET A 140 4.10 -2.10 -6.62
C MET A 140 5.15 -1.84 -7.69
N ARG A 141 5.42 -0.58 -8.00
CA ARG A 141 6.55 -0.23 -8.86
C ARG A 141 7.87 -0.75 -8.28
N HIS A 142 8.71 -1.31 -9.14
CA HIS A 142 9.99 -1.90 -8.74
C HIS A 142 11.01 -0.88 -8.19
N ASP A 143 10.87 0.38 -8.56
CA ASP A 143 11.72 1.51 -8.14
C ASP A 143 11.16 2.29 -6.94
N SER A 144 10.01 1.86 -6.37
CA SER A 144 9.39 2.56 -5.24
C SER A 144 10.10 2.30 -3.91
N ASP A 145 10.12 3.31 -3.04
CA ASP A 145 10.62 3.19 -1.67
C ASP A 145 9.81 2.19 -0.84
N SER A 146 8.51 2.06 -1.12
CA SER A 146 7.64 1.08 -0.46
C SER A 146 8.04 -0.35 -0.80
N TRP A 147 8.32 -0.63 -2.07
CA TRP A 147 8.82 -1.96 -2.48
C TRP A 147 10.20 -2.26 -1.88
N ALA A 148 11.11 -1.29 -1.87
CA ALA A 148 12.42 -1.45 -1.24
C ALA A 148 12.28 -1.79 0.26
N ALA A 149 11.43 -1.07 1.00
CA ALA A 149 11.18 -1.31 2.41
C ALA A 149 10.56 -2.69 2.67
N LEU A 150 9.59 -3.10 1.85
CA LEU A 150 8.93 -4.42 1.96
C LEU A 150 9.92 -5.55 1.72
N ARG A 151 10.72 -5.46 0.66
CA ARG A 151 11.73 -6.46 0.32
C ARG A 151 12.79 -6.63 1.40
N GLU A 152 13.21 -5.53 2.03
CA GLU A 152 14.17 -5.57 3.13
C GLU A 152 13.54 -6.23 4.39
N ALA A 153 12.32 -5.86 4.75
CA ALA A 153 11.61 -6.45 5.88
C ALA A 153 11.37 -7.96 5.69
N ALA A 154 10.92 -8.36 4.50
CA ALA A 154 10.71 -9.77 4.15
C ALA A 154 11.99 -10.59 4.27
N ARG A 155 13.10 -10.07 3.73
CA ARG A 155 14.42 -10.73 3.81
C ARG A 155 14.88 -10.92 5.25
N GLU A 156 14.67 -9.94 6.13
CA GLU A 156 15.01 -10.06 7.56
C GLU A 156 14.21 -11.14 8.29
N LEU A 157 12.97 -11.36 7.86
CA LEU A 157 12.09 -12.38 8.42
C LEU A 157 12.19 -13.75 7.72
N GLY A 158 13.04 -13.88 6.69
CA GLY A 158 13.15 -15.10 5.89
C GLY A 158 11.90 -15.40 5.06
N LEU A 159 11.11 -14.38 4.71
CA LEU A 159 9.91 -14.49 3.88
C LEU A 159 10.25 -14.20 2.41
N GLU A 160 9.65 -14.99 1.52
CA GLU A 160 9.67 -14.70 0.09
C GLU A 160 8.41 -13.92 -0.30
N ILE A 161 8.58 -12.75 -0.91
CA ILE A 161 7.49 -11.92 -1.41
C ILE A 161 7.77 -11.58 -2.88
N ILE A 162 6.96 -12.12 -3.77
CA ILE A 162 7.07 -11.83 -5.20
C ILE A 162 6.33 -10.54 -5.55
N ASN A 163 6.87 -9.77 -6.49
CA ASN A 163 6.19 -8.59 -7.02
C ASN A 163 5.52 -8.92 -8.35
N LEU A 164 4.22 -8.80 -8.39
CA LEU A 164 3.39 -9.11 -9.56
C LEU A 164 3.36 -7.97 -10.59
N ALA A 165 3.83 -6.77 -10.24
CA ALA A 165 3.91 -5.66 -11.17
C ALA A 165 4.96 -5.91 -12.26
N PRO A 166 4.76 -5.43 -13.49
CA PRO A 166 5.80 -5.43 -14.50
C PRO A 166 6.91 -4.44 -14.12
N PRO A 167 8.17 -4.69 -14.50
CA PRO A 167 9.26 -3.75 -14.25
C PRO A 167 9.14 -2.47 -15.10
N SER A 168 8.46 -2.55 -16.23
CA SER A 168 8.15 -1.44 -17.12
C SER A 168 6.94 -1.76 -17.98
N VAL A 169 6.33 -0.74 -18.56
CA VAL A 169 5.23 -0.84 -19.54
C VAL A 169 5.56 -0.02 -20.77
N ASP A 170 4.80 -0.19 -21.85
CA ASP A 170 4.91 0.67 -23.03
C ASP A 170 4.61 2.12 -22.62
N PRO A 171 5.46 3.10 -22.99
CA PRO A 171 5.20 4.52 -22.72
C PRO A 171 3.86 5.01 -23.21
N ARG A 172 3.32 4.45 -24.30
CA ARG A 172 1.99 4.79 -24.82
C ARG A 172 0.88 4.37 -23.87
N GLU A 173 0.97 3.17 -23.27
CA GLU A 173 0.00 2.74 -22.28
C GLU A 173 0.04 3.61 -21.03
N LEU A 174 1.22 4.09 -20.64
CA LEU A 174 1.36 5.02 -19.51
C LEU A 174 0.74 6.38 -19.83
N GLU A 175 0.93 6.89 -21.04
CA GLU A 175 0.29 8.12 -21.50
C GLU A 175 -1.23 7.99 -21.53
N GLU A 176 -1.75 6.87 -22.08
CA GLU A 176 -3.19 6.57 -22.09
C GLU A 176 -3.79 6.48 -20.68
N ALA A 177 -3.08 5.87 -19.74
CA ALA A 177 -3.53 5.76 -18.34
C ALA A 177 -3.62 7.14 -17.65
N GLY A 178 -2.83 8.12 -18.10
CA GLY A 178 -2.85 9.50 -17.59
C GLY A 178 -3.83 10.43 -18.31
N LEU A 179 -4.42 10.01 -19.45
CA LEU A 179 -5.32 10.85 -20.24
C LEU A 179 -6.54 11.32 -19.44
N GLY A 180 -6.77 12.63 -19.45
CA GLY A 180 -7.90 13.24 -18.74
C GLY A 180 -7.72 13.38 -17.23
N LEU A 181 -6.63 12.90 -16.66
CA LEU A 181 -6.31 13.11 -15.24
C LEU A 181 -5.69 14.51 -15.04
N PRO A 182 -6.07 15.23 -13.98
CA PRO A 182 -5.38 16.44 -13.55
C PRO A 182 -3.89 16.15 -13.27
N GLU A 183 -3.04 17.17 -13.47
CA GLU A 183 -1.58 17.04 -13.29
C GLU A 183 -1.19 16.47 -11.92
N TYR A 184 -1.88 16.87 -10.85
CA TYR A 184 -1.63 16.36 -9.49
C TYR A 184 -1.99 14.88 -9.27
N MET A 185 -2.70 14.27 -10.23
CA MET A 185 -3.01 12.83 -10.23
C MET A 185 -2.11 12.04 -11.19
N GLN A 186 -1.26 12.72 -11.94
CA GLN A 186 -0.27 12.09 -12.81
C GLN A 186 0.94 11.64 -11.98
N ASP A 187 0.77 10.50 -11.35
CA ASP A 187 1.70 9.91 -10.41
C ASP A 187 2.40 8.72 -11.10
N PRO A 188 3.66 8.43 -10.78
CA PRO A 188 4.37 7.28 -11.33
C PRO A 188 3.64 5.93 -11.14
N ASP A 189 2.78 5.81 -10.14
CA ASP A 189 1.97 4.61 -9.89
C ASP A 189 0.87 4.37 -10.95
N LEU A 190 0.64 5.31 -11.89
CA LEU A 190 -0.17 5.07 -13.10
C LEU A 190 0.34 3.90 -13.94
N LEU A 191 1.63 3.57 -13.87
CA LEU A 191 2.19 2.36 -14.46
C LEU A 191 1.40 1.10 -14.05
N LEU A 192 0.97 1.05 -12.80
CA LEU A 192 0.27 -0.11 -12.23
C LEU A 192 -1.18 -0.26 -12.71
N VAL A 193 -1.75 0.75 -13.35
CA VAL A 193 -3.13 0.71 -13.87
C VAL A 193 -3.20 0.67 -15.39
N THR A 194 -2.06 0.52 -16.06
CA THR A 194 -2.03 0.21 -17.49
C THR A 194 -2.63 -1.15 -17.76
N LYS A 195 -3.08 -1.37 -18.98
CA LYS A 195 -3.68 -2.64 -19.38
C LYS A 195 -2.73 -3.82 -19.13
N THR A 196 -1.51 -3.72 -19.64
CA THR A 196 -0.46 -4.74 -19.46
C THR A 196 -0.19 -5.04 -17.98
N ALA A 197 -0.14 -4.01 -17.13
CA ALA A 197 0.13 -4.20 -15.71
C ALA A 197 -1.04 -4.92 -14.99
N LEU A 198 -2.27 -4.56 -15.28
CA LEU A 198 -3.46 -5.22 -14.70
C LEU A 198 -3.64 -6.67 -15.19
N GLU A 199 -3.37 -6.94 -16.47
CA GLU A 199 -3.35 -8.31 -17.01
C GLU A 199 -2.29 -9.17 -16.29
N ARG A 200 -1.09 -8.63 -16.08
CA ARG A 200 -0.04 -9.31 -15.36
C ARG A 200 -0.38 -9.57 -13.89
N LEU A 201 -1.08 -8.63 -13.24
CA LEU A 201 -1.62 -8.85 -11.88
C LEU A 201 -2.56 -10.05 -11.87
N ASP A 202 -3.55 -10.09 -12.77
CA ASP A 202 -4.52 -11.19 -12.85
C ASP A 202 -3.86 -12.54 -13.16
N GLU A 203 -2.94 -12.59 -14.12
CA GLU A 203 -2.15 -13.78 -14.43
C GLU A 203 -1.33 -14.29 -13.23
N GLY A 204 -0.69 -13.36 -12.51
CA GLY A 204 0.06 -13.66 -11.31
C GLY A 204 -0.81 -14.24 -10.20
N LEU A 205 -2.00 -13.65 -9.99
CA LEU A 205 -2.96 -14.14 -9.01
C LEU A 205 -3.51 -15.54 -9.38
N ARG A 206 -3.85 -15.77 -10.64
CA ARG A 206 -4.28 -17.12 -11.10
C ARG A 206 -3.20 -18.16 -10.84
N ARG A 207 -1.95 -17.84 -11.05
CA ARG A 207 -0.83 -18.77 -10.81
C ARG A 207 -0.62 -19.08 -9.33
N LEU A 208 -0.78 -18.08 -8.44
CA LEU A 208 -0.62 -18.26 -7.01
C LEU A 208 -1.81 -18.92 -6.33
N LEU A 209 -3.01 -18.62 -6.81
CA LEU A 209 -4.24 -19.07 -6.15
C LEU A 209 -4.88 -20.30 -6.81
N GLY A 210 -4.39 -20.67 -8.02
CA GLY A 210 -4.62 -21.94 -8.71
C GLY A 210 -5.96 -22.24 -9.16
#